data_9ccdfadada27113b5414df4ecd4c6efb
#
_entry.id   9ccdfadada27113b5414df4ecd4c6efb
#
_cell.length_a   1.000
_cell.length_b   1.000
_cell.length_c   1.000
_cell.angle_alpha   90.00
_cell.angle_beta   90.00
_cell.angle_gamma   90.00
#
_symmetry.space_group_name_H-M   'P 1'
#
loop_
_entity.id
_entity.type
_entity.pdbx_description
1 polymer ?
#
loop_
_entity_poly.entity_id
_entity_poly.type
_entity_poly.pdbx_seq_one_letter_code
_entity_poly.pdbx_strand_id
1 'polypeptide(L)'
;MNWLDFLEKWSQETLEILLPLKENNISDLTESELEFLTTKTLLKPPATPSQIENLENRLKKKLPPSYKDFLRTSNGWIQLAMDAEDGILWSTEEVNWLIKQEPELVETWHNSRDNYVSDEKYFVYGEEQDCIYLRTEYLCSALALSPLIDSAIYLLNPQVVTDDGEWEAWFFGNELPGANRYPSFAQMMIAEKERVLYSLKDSCDYRY
;
A
#
# COMPACT_ATOMS: atom_id res chain seq x y z
N MET A 1 15.32 0.06 7.25
CA MET A 1 14.38 1.04 7.83
C MET A 1 13.98 0.59 9.23
N ASN A 2 13.87 1.49 10.23
CA ASN A 2 13.22 1.17 11.51
C ASN A 2 11.70 1.35 11.33
N TRP A 3 10.98 0.26 11.21
CA TRP A 3 9.54 0.28 10.94
C TRP A 3 8.73 0.91 12.08
N LEU A 4 9.08 0.63 13.34
CA LEU A 4 8.37 1.18 14.50
C LEU A 4 8.44 2.72 14.49
N ASP A 5 9.64 3.27 14.42
CA ASP A 5 9.85 4.73 14.38
C ASP A 5 9.13 5.37 13.18
N PHE A 6 9.15 4.69 12.01
CA PHE A 6 8.50 5.19 10.80
C PHE A 6 6.97 5.26 10.94
N LEU A 7 6.35 4.19 11.44
CA LEU A 7 4.89 4.11 11.59
C LEU A 7 4.37 4.97 12.76
N GLU A 8 5.12 5.06 13.86
CA GLU A 8 4.80 5.98 14.96
C GLU A 8 4.87 7.43 14.50
N LYS A 9 5.91 7.80 13.72
CA LYS A 9 6.02 9.14 13.14
C LYS A 9 4.88 9.44 12.17
N TRP A 10 4.47 8.49 11.34
CA TRP A 10 3.30 8.65 10.46
C TRP A 10 2.02 8.88 11.28
N SER A 11 1.78 8.07 12.32
CA SER A 11 0.65 8.26 13.23
C SER A 11 0.67 9.64 13.90
N GLN A 12 1.85 10.10 14.35
CA GLN A 12 2.00 11.41 14.97
C GLN A 12 1.69 12.56 14.00
N GLU A 13 2.22 12.51 12.77
CA GLU A 13 1.95 13.53 11.75
C GLU A 13 0.47 13.55 11.33
N THR A 14 -0.18 12.38 11.25
CA THR A 14 -1.63 12.28 11.03
C THR A 14 -2.43 12.92 12.18
N LEU A 15 -1.99 12.69 13.42
CA LEU A 15 -2.63 13.28 14.60
C LEU A 15 -2.54 14.82 14.58
N GLU A 16 -1.40 15.36 14.20
CA GLU A 16 -1.18 16.81 14.10
C GLU A 16 -2.10 17.47 13.06
N ILE A 17 -2.46 16.75 12.00
CA ILE A 17 -3.41 17.23 10.98
C ILE A 17 -4.87 17.17 11.49
N LEU A 18 -5.28 16.07 12.13
CA LEU A 18 -6.67 15.83 12.49
C LEU A 18 -7.10 16.47 13.82
N LEU A 19 -6.15 16.67 14.76
CA LEU A 19 -6.49 17.19 16.09
C LEU A 19 -7.17 18.57 16.06
N PRO A 20 -6.72 19.55 15.25
CA PRO A 20 -7.39 20.84 15.14
C PRO A 20 -8.85 20.77 14.66
N LEU A 21 -9.17 19.80 13.78
CA LEU A 21 -10.55 19.60 13.30
C LEU A 21 -11.47 19.20 14.45
N LYS A 22 -11.01 18.29 15.31
CA LYS A 22 -11.77 17.87 16.51
C LYS A 22 -11.96 19.01 17.50
N GLU A 23 -10.92 19.80 17.77
CA GLU A 23 -10.97 20.93 18.72
C GLU A 23 -11.91 22.04 18.25
N ASN A 24 -12.03 22.25 16.96
CA ASN A 24 -12.94 23.22 16.36
C ASN A 24 -14.39 22.69 16.18
N ASN A 25 -14.72 21.49 16.70
CA ASN A 25 -16.03 20.84 16.58
C ASN A 25 -16.50 20.69 15.12
N ILE A 26 -15.59 20.40 14.20
CA ILE A 26 -15.92 20.12 12.80
C ILE A 26 -16.64 18.77 12.74
N SER A 27 -17.87 18.76 12.19
CA SER A 27 -18.82 17.66 12.29
C SER A 27 -18.56 16.50 11.31
N ASP A 28 -17.62 16.67 10.39
CA ASP A 28 -17.48 15.78 9.22
C ASP A 28 -16.30 14.79 9.35
N LEU A 29 -15.94 14.44 10.59
CA LEU A 29 -14.95 13.38 10.84
C LEU A 29 -15.56 12.00 10.60
N THR A 30 -14.84 11.15 9.86
CA THR A 30 -15.24 9.76 9.63
C THR A 30 -15.12 8.91 10.91
N GLU A 31 -15.74 7.74 10.92
CA GLU A 31 -15.66 6.81 12.05
C GLU A 31 -14.21 6.39 12.33
N SER A 32 -13.43 6.12 11.27
CA SER A 32 -12.00 5.77 11.36
C SER A 32 -11.15 6.92 11.92
N GLU A 33 -11.42 8.18 11.51
CA GLU A 33 -10.73 9.35 12.07
C GLU A 33 -11.04 9.52 13.55
N LEU A 34 -12.29 9.31 13.97
CA LEU A 34 -12.70 9.38 15.39
C LEU A 34 -12.06 8.27 16.22
N GLU A 35 -12.00 7.05 15.72
CA GLU A 35 -11.29 5.94 16.35
C GLU A 35 -9.79 6.25 16.49
N PHE A 36 -9.17 6.74 15.43
CA PHE A 36 -7.76 7.15 15.47
C PHE A 36 -7.49 8.26 16.47
N LEU A 37 -8.32 9.30 16.53
CA LEU A 37 -8.18 10.39 17.50
C LEU A 37 -8.33 9.92 18.96
N THR A 38 -8.93 8.75 19.17
CA THR A 38 -9.05 8.10 20.47
C THR A 38 -7.84 7.25 20.79
N THR A 39 -7.41 6.42 19.86
CA THR A 39 -6.26 5.48 20.01
C THR A 39 -4.92 6.15 19.85
N LYS A 40 -4.86 7.21 19.05
CA LYS A 40 -3.67 7.99 18.66
C LYS A 40 -2.58 7.15 17.98
N THR A 41 -2.94 6.01 17.41
CA THR A 41 -2.02 5.15 16.68
C THR A 41 -2.76 4.44 15.55
N LEU A 42 -2.08 4.31 14.41
CA LEU A 42 -2.53 3.53 13.25
C LEU A 42 -1.93 2.11 13.28
N LEU A 43 -1.04 1.82 14.24
CA LEU A 43 -0.43 0.50 14.36
C LEU A 43 -1.46 -0.56 14.77
N LYS A 44 -1.37 -1.71 14.12
CA LYS A 44 -2.05 -2.94 14.53
C LYS A 44 -1.11 -3.77 15.42
N PRO A 45 -1.62 -4.72 16.22
CA PRO A 45 -0.76 -5.67 16.90
C PRO A 45 0.20 -6.36 15.92
N PRO A 46 1.48 -6.58 16.30
CA PRO A 46 2.46 -7.24 15.44
C PRO A 46 2.04 -8.66 15.03
N ALA A 47 2.37 -9.07 13.80
CA ALA A 47 2.23 -10.47 13.41
C ALA A 47 3.21 -11.36 14.18
N THR A 48 2.70 -12.46 14.73
CA THR A 48 3.53 -13.49 15.35
C THR A 48 4.38 -14.22 14.29
N PRO A 49 5.52 -14.82 14.70
CA PRO A 49 6.31 -15.65 13.79
C PRO A 49 5.49 -16.75 13.11
N SER A 50 4.54 -17.36 13.83
CA SER A 50 3.66 -18.41 13.29
C SER A 50 2.70 -17.88 12.22
N GLN A 51 2.16 -16.67 12.38
CA GLN A 51 1.30 -16.05 11.37
C GLN A 51 2.06 -15.77 10.08
N ILE A 52 3.29 -15.25 10.19
CA ILE A 52 4.15 -15.03 9.03
C ILE A 52 4.51 -16.35 8.34
N GLU A 53 4.87 -17.37 9.12
CA GLU A 53 5.17 -18.70 8.57
C GLU A 53 3.96 -19.32 7.87
N ASN A 54 2.78 -19.22 8.46
CA ASN A 54 1.53 -19.69 7.86
C ASN A 54 1.22 -18.96 6.54
N LEU A 55 1.45 -17.64 6.48
CA LEU A 55 1.31 -16.87 5.26
C LEU A 55 2.30 -17.36 4.18
N GLU A 56 3.60 -17.47 4.50
CA GLU A 56 4.61 -17.98 3.56
C GLU A 56 4.28 -19.40 3.07
N ASN A 57 3.79 -20.28 3.94
CA ASN A 57 3.35 -21.64 3.58
C ASN A 57 2.13 -21.63 2.66
N ARG A 58 1.13 -20.75 2.93
CA ARG A 58 -0.05 -20.58 2.08
C ARG A 58 0.31 -20.06 0.70
N LEU A 59 1.23 -19.12 0.62
CA LEU A 59 1.73 -18.54 -0.62
C LEU A 59 2.73 -19.44 -1.34
N LYS A 60 3.32 -20.43 -0.65
CA LYS A 60 4.45 -21.26 -1.12
C LYS A 60 5.63 -20.41 -1.57
N LYS A 61 5.84 -19.28 -0.92
CA LYS A 61 6.91 -18.33 -1.24
C LYS A 61 7.34 -17.54 0.01
N LYS A 62 8.64 -17.27 0.13
CA LYS A 62 9.16 -16.41 1.21
C LYS A 62 8.87 -14.96 0.88
N LEU A 63 8.41 -14.21 1.87
CA LEU A 63 8.13 -12.78 1.74
C LEU A 63 9.42 -11.96 1.64
N PRO A 64 9.40 -10.81 0.94
CA PRO A 64 10.55 -9.91 0.89
C PRO A 64 10.86 -9.32 2.27
N PRO A 65 12.14 -9.00 2.54
CA PRO A 65 12.60 -8.59 3.87
C PRO A 65 11.82 -7.42 4.46
N SER A 66 11.68 -6.32 3.71
CA SER A 66 11.02 -5.10 4.22
C SER A 66 9.54 -5.32 4.56
N TYR A 67 8.81 -6.09 3.75
CA TYR A 67 7.41 -6.41 4.03
C TYR A 67 7.26 -7.34 5.25
N LYS A 68 8.16 -8.30 5.38
CA LYS A 68 8.19 -9.19 6.55
C LYS A 68 8.46 -8.42 7.85
N ASP A 69 9.39 -7.46 7.82
CA ASP A 69 9.71 -6.64 8.98
C ASP A 69 8.59 -5.65 9.31
N PHE A 70 7.88 -5.14 8.29
CA PHE A 70 6.64 -4.38 8.49
C PHE A 70 5.59 -5.22 9.25
N LEU A 71 5.29 -6.44 8.80
CA LEU A 71 4.32 -7.32 9.46
C LEU A 71 4.71 -7.65 10.91
N ARG A 72 6.00 -7.78 11.21
CA ARG A 72 6.52 -7.96 12.58
C ARG A 72 6.32 -6.74 13.46
N THR A 73 6.09 -5.57 12.87
CA THR A 73 5.84 -4.31 13.57
C THR A 73 4.36 -4.00 13.65
N SER A 74 3.64 -4.21 12.55
CA SER A 74 2.18 -4.00 12.44
C SER A 74 1.58 -5.02 11.47
N ASN A 75 0.67 -5.86 11.95
CA ASN A 75 -0.02 -6.85 11.12
C ASN A 75 -1.18 -6.21 10.34
N GLY A 76 -0.83 -5.43 9.35
CA GLY A 76 -1.71 -4.55 8.61
C GLY A 76 -1.53 -3.08 8.98
N TRP A 77 -2.22 -2.20 8.25
CA TRP A 77 -2.12 -0.76 8.42
C TRP A 77 -3.40 -0.08 7.93
N ILE A 78 -3.79 1.02 8.56
CA ILE A 78 -4.86 1.88 8.08
C ILE A 78 -4.23 3.20 7.64
N GLN A 79 -4.52 3.62 6.42
CA GLN A 79 -4.17 4.94 5.91
C GLN A 79 -5.43 5.78 5.93
N LEU A 80 -5.46 6.78 6.80
CA LEU A 80 -6.55 7.75 6.79
C LEU A 80 -6.34 8.67 5.60
N ALA A 81 -7.09 8.43 4.55
CA ALA A 81 -7.14 9.25 3.35
C ALA A 81 -8.57 9.81 3.21
N MET A 82 -8.68 11.04 2.70
CA MET A 82 -9.92 11.81 2.73
C MET A 82 -10.99 11.41 1.73
N ASP A 83 -10.67 10.57 0.77
CA ASP A 83 -11.66 10.12 -0.19
C ASP A 83 -12.35 8.86 0.32
N ALA A 84 -13.54 9.02 0.81
CA ALA A 84 -14.60 8.07 1.16
C ALA A 84 -14.22 6.70 1.77
N GLU A 85 -13.07 6.14 1.48
CA GLU A 85 -12.63 4.83 1.97
C GLU A 85 -11.14 4.87 2.33
N ASP A 86 -10.85 4.64 3.62
CA ASP A 86 -9.47 4.55 4.12
C ASP A 86 -8.66 3.48 3.39
N GLY A 87 -7.45 3.81 2.99
CA GLY A 87 -6.51 2.83 2.46
C GLY A 87 -6.15 1.79 3.54
N ILE A 88 -6.37 0.52 3.26
CA ILE A 88 -6.12 -0.57 4.19
C ILE A 88 -5.06 -1.50 3.63
N LEU A 89 -3.97 -1.71 4.37
CA LEU A 89 -3.11 -2.87 4.15
C LEU A 89 -3.58 -4.03 5.03
N TRP A 90 -3.77 -5.17 4.39
CA TRP A 90 -4.27 -6.38 5.02
C TRP A 90 -3.32 -7.00 6.03
N SER A 91 -3.90 -7.74 6.96
CA SER A 91 -3.19 -8.63 7.87
C SER A 91 -2.67 -9.88 7.14
N THR A 92 -1.82 -10.65 7.82
CA THR A 92 -1.28 -11.92 7.32
C THR A 92 -2.36 -12.93 6.92
N GLU A 93 -3.56 -12.85 7.47
CA GLU A 93 -4.68 -13.75 7.20
C GLU A 93 -5.35 -13.45 5.85
N GLU A 94 -5.38 -12.18 5.45
CA GLU A 94 -6.12 -11.69 4.30
C GLU A 94 -5.28 -11.66 3.02
N VAL A 95 -3.99 -11.33 3.13
CA VAL A 95 -3.04 -11.23 1.99
C VAL A 95 -3.03 -12.49 1.14
N ASN A 96 -3.22 -12.36 -0.17
CA ASN A 96 -3.22 -13.49 -1.11
C ASN A 96 -2.77 -13.05 -2.52
N TRP A 97 -2.59 -14.01 -3.42
CA TRP A 97 -2.30 -13.73 -4.81
C TRP A 97 -3.44 -12.94 -5.47
N LEU A 98 -3.10 -11.91 -6.25
CA LEU A 98 -4.07 -11.06 -6.94
C LEU A 98 -5.04 -11.84 -7.79
N ILE A 99 -4.57 -12.85 -8.53
CA ILE A 99 -5.42 -13.71 -9.36
C ILE A 99 -6.51 -14.45 -8.57
N LYS A 100 -6.36 -14.58 -7.25
CA LYS A 100 -7.37 -15.21 -6.38
C LYS A 100 -8.32 -14.19 -5.77
N GLN A 101 -7.85 -12.98 -5.54
CA GLN A 101 -8.64 -11.89 -4.96
C GLN A 101 -9.47 -11.18 -6.03
N GLU A 102 -8.82 -10.84 -7.14
CA GLU A 102 -9.37 -10.00 -8.21
C GLU A 102 -9.13 -10.64 -9.60
N PRO A 103 -9.71 -11.83 -9.88
CA PRO A 103 -9.47 -12.54 -11.15
C PRO A 103 -9.93 -11.74 -12.38
N GLU A 104 -11.05 -11.00 -12.27
CA GLU A 104 -11.59 -10.18 -13.36
C GLU A 104 -10.68 -9.00 -13.70
N LEU A 105 -10.05 -8.38 -12.69
CA LEU A 105 -9.06 -7.33 -12.89
C LEU A 105 -7.87 -7.87 -13.69
N VAL A 106 -7.34 -9.04 -13.26
CA VAL A 106 -6.19 -9.66 -13.94
C VAL A 106 -6.54 -10.01 -15.38
N GLU A 107 -7.71 -10.58 -15.64
CA GLU A 107 -8.18 -10.94 -16.99
C GLU A 107 -8.32 -9.68 -17.87
N THR A 108 -8.95 -8.63 -17.36
CA THR A 108 -9.17 -7.38 -18.08
C THR A 108 -7.86 -6.77 -18.53
N TRP A 109 -6.87 -6.69 -17.64
CA TRP A 109 -5.57 -6.11 -17.95
C TRP A 109 -4.71 -7.01 -18.83
N HIS A 110 -4.83 -8.34 -18.68
CA HIS A 110 -4.12 -9.28 -19.55
C HIS A 110 -4.61 -9.19 -21.01
N ASN A 111 -5.91 -9.02 -21.20
CA ASN A 111 -6.52 -8.94 -22.54
C ASN A 111 -6.39 -7.57 -23.20
N SER A 112 -6.10 -6.50 -22.46
CA SER A 112 -6.15 -5.12 -22.94
C SER A 112 -4.83 -4.61 -23.53
N ARG A 113 -3.71 -5.30 -23.36
CA ARG A 113 -2.39 -4.80 -23.78
C ARG A 113 -1.57 -5.84 -24.56
N ASP A 114 -1.38 -5.56 -25.85
CA ASP A 114 -0.46 -6.28 -26.74
C ASP A 114 0.98 -5.72 -26.76
N ASN A 115 1.33 -4.78 -25.88
CA ASN A 115 2.57 -4.04 -25.98
C ASN A 115 3.64 -4.56 -25.02
N TYR A 116 4.68 -5.17 -25.55
CA TYR A 116 5.91 -5.45 -24.83
C TYR A 116 6.55 -4.16 -24.31
N VAL A 117 6.88 -4.12 -23.02
CA VAL A 117 7.62 -3.02 -22.39
C VAL A 117 9.08 -3.44 -22.22
N SER A 118 10.00 -2.71 -22.89
CA SER A 118 11.44 -3.00 -22.82
C SER A 118 11.99 -2.73 -21.40
N ASP A 119 13.14 -3.34 -21.08
CA ASP A 119 13.79 -3.17 -19.77
C ASP A 119 14.20 -1.71 -19.52
N GLU A 120 14.66 -1.00 -20.54
CA GLU A 120 15.06 0.42 -20.44
C GLU A 120 13.90 1.33 -20.04
N LYS A 121 12.65 0.97 -20.38
CA LYS A 121 11.45 1.71 -19.99
C LYS A 121 10.85 1.21 -18.70
N TYR A 122 10.90 -0.11 -18.49
CA TYR A 122 10.31 -0.72 -17.32
C TYR A 122 11.07 -0.40 -16.04
N PHE A 123 12.40 -0.53 -16.03
CA PHE A 123 13.23 -0.37 -14.82
C PHE A 123 13.59 1.10 -14.53
N VAL A 124 12.72 2.04 -14.89
CA VAL A 124 12.80 3.43 -14.46
C VAL A 124 11.93 3.61 -13.23
N TYR A 125 12.49 4.15 -12.14
CA TYR A 125 11.81 4.42 -10.88
C TYR A 125 11.96 5.89 -10.49
N GLY A 126 11.09 6.36 -9.58
CA GLY A 126 11.11 7.73 -9.07
C GLY A 126 10.48 8.74 -10.04
N GLU A 127 10.98 9.97 -10.04
CA GLU A 127 10.36 11.10 -10.76
C GLU A 127 10.30 10.91 -12.29
N GLU A 128 11.24 10.15 -12.85
CA GLU A 128 11.26 9.88 -14.29
C GLU A 128 10.43 8.67 -14.71
N GLN A 129 9.77 8.01 -13.75
CA GLN A 129 8.92 6.87 -14.03
C GLN A 129 7.66 7.32 -14.79
N ASP A 130 7.37 6.62 -15.88
CA ASP A 130 6.07 6.70 -16.52
C ASP A 130 5.24 5.46 -16.12
N CYS A 131 4.11 5.68 -15.46
CA CYS A 131 3.24 4.63 -14.94
C CYS A 131 2.60 3.77 -16.02
N ILE A 132 2.59 4.23 -17.30
CA ILE A 132 2.05 3.45 -18.43
C ILE A 132 2.93 2.27 -18.81
N TYR A 133 4.24 2.29 -18.46
CA TYR A 133 5.15 1.21 -18.77
C TYR A 133 5.01 0.07 -17.75
N LEU A 134 3.86 -0.59 -17.78
CA LEU A 134 3.51 -1.73 -16.94
C LEU A 134 3.59 -3.04 -17.73
N ARG A 135 4.21 -4.06 -17.15
CA ARG A 135 4.20 -5.45 -17.63
C ARG A 135 3.00 -6.17 -17.05
N THR A 136 1.90 -6.17 -17.76
CA THR A 136 0.62 -6.71 -17.28
C THR A 136 0.65 -8.21 -17.04
N GLU A 137 1.57 -8.96 -17.67
CA GLU A 137 1.82 -10.37 -17.42
C GLU A 137 2.23 -10.66 -15.98
N TYR A 138 2.79 -9.69 -15.26
CA TYR A 138 3.18 -9.85 -13.85
C TYR A 138 1.99 -9.83 -12.88
N LEU A 139 0.84 -9.27 -13.30
CA LEU A 139 -0.37 -9.25 -12.47
C LEU A 139 -0.84 -10.67 -12.09
N CYS A 140 -0.66 -11.66 -12.96
CA CYS A 140 -1.02 -13.05 -12.68
C CYS A 140 -0.28 -13.63 -11.46
N SER A 141 0.91 -13.11 -11.14
CA SER A 141 1.75 -13.56 -10.02
C SER A 141 1.92 -12.52 -8.93
N ALA A 142 1.28 -11.36 -9.05
CA ALA A 142 1.34 -10.32 -8.04
C ALA A 142 0.63 -10.74 -6.74
N LEU A 143 1.16 -10.30 -5.61
CA LEU A 143 0.58 -10.49 -4.28
C LEU A 143 -0.23 -9.25 -3.93
N ALA A 144 -1.52 -9.39 -3.68
CA ALA A 144 -2.39 -8.32 -3.22
C ALA A 144 -2.19 -8.08 -1.72
N LEU A 145 -1.93 -6.82 -1.36
CA LEU A 145 -1.70 -6.37 0.02
C LEU A 145 -2.88 -5.61 0.61
N SER A 146 -3.86 -5.25 -0.22
CA SER A 146 -5.02 -4.44 0.15
C SER A 146 -6.26 -4.91 -0.60
N PRO A 147 -7.47 -4.51 -0.19
CA PRO A 147 -8.64 -4.60 -1.05
C PRO A 147 -8.48 -3.70 -2.29
N LEU A 148 -9.27 -3.99 -3.32
CA LEU A 148 -9.44 -3.07 -4.45
C LEU A 148 -10.44 -1.99 -4.02
N ILE A 149 -9.94 -0.80 -3.69
CA ILE A 149 -10.74 0.34 -3.25
C ILE A 149 -10.61 1.44 -4.29
N ASP A 150 -11.72 1.97 -4.75
CA ASP A 150 -11.79 3.00 -5.81
C ASP A 150 -10.89 2.67 -7.01
N SER A 151 -10.91 1.37 -7.38
CA SER A 151 -10.08 0.82 -8.46
C SER A 151 -8.55 0.93 -8.23
N ALA A 152 -8.11 1.12 -7.00
CA ALA A 152 -6.71 1.13 -6.60
C ALA A 152 -6.38 -0.03 -5.65
N ILE A 153 -5.17 -0.58 -5.76
CA ILE A 153 -4.71 -1.73 -4.96
C ILE A 153 -3.18 -1.69 -4.79
N TYR A 154 -2.71 -2.08 -3.60
CA TYR A 154 -1.28 -2.27 -3.33
C TYR A 154 -0.84 -3.69 -3.64
N LEU A 155 0.24 -3.83 -4.40
CA LEU A 155 0.74 -5.12 -4.87
C LEU A 155 2.23 -5.28 -4.58
N LEU A 156 2.67 -6.54 -4.43
CA LEU A 156 4.07 -6.93 -4.54
C LEU A 156 4.28 -7.84 -5.74
N ASN A 157 5.30 -7.54 -6.53
CA ASN A 157 5.65 -8.28 -7.74
C ASN A 157 6.87 -9.17 -7.51
N PRO A 158 6.69 -10.49 -7.33
CA PRO A 158 7.79 -11.43 -7.11
C PRO A 158 8.57 -11.82 -8.38
N GLN A 159 8.24 -11.24 -9.55
CA GLN A 159 8.98 -11.44 -10.79
C GLN A 159 10.16 -10.48 -10.92
N VAL A 160 10.13 -9.36 -10.18
CA VAL A 160 11.23 -8.40 -10.10
C VAL A 160 11.75 -8.41 -8.67
N VAL A 161 12.97 -8.90 -8.52
CA VAL A 161 13.60 -9.09 -7.20
C VAL A 161 14.98 -8.45 -7.23
N THR A 162 15.27 -7.64 -6.22
CA THR A 162 16.58 -7.02 -6.04
C THR A 162 17.62 -8.01 -5.48
N ASP A 163 18.90 -7.66 -5.53
CA ASP A 163 19.99 -8.51 -5.02
C ASP A 163 19.88 -8.82 -3.51
N ASP A 164 19.23 -7.92 -2.74
CA ASP A 164 18.95 -8.09 -1.31
C ASP A 164 17.61 -8.79 -1.03
N GLY A 165 16.93 -9.26 -2.07
CA GLY A 165 15.71 -10.07 -1.97
C GLY A 165 14.42 -9.30 -1.82
N GLU A 166 14.42 -7.99 -2.02
CA GLU A 166 13.21 -7.18 -2.06
C GLU A 166 12.42 -7.44 -3.34
N TRP A 167 11.10 -7.43 -3.22
CA TRP A 167 10.20 -7.50 -4.37
C TRP A 167 9.77 -6.09 -4.77
N GLU A 168 9.67 -5.87 -6.07
CA GLU A 168 9.06 -4.65 -6.57
C GLU A 168 7.67 -4.45 -5.98
N ALA A 169 7.35 -3.24 -5.55
CA ALA A 169 6.05 -2.89 -4.99
C ALA A 169 5.32 -1.93 -5.91
N TRP A 170 3.99 -2.03 -6.00
CA TRP A 170 3.16 -1.22 -6.87
C TRP A 170 2.01 -0.57 -6.10
N PHE A 171 1.78 0.70 -6.38
CA PHE A 171 0.47 1.29 -6.25
C PHE A 171 -0.17 1.26 -7.65
N PHE A 172 -1.10 0.34 -7.82
CA PHE A 172 -1.82 0.11 -9.08
C PHE A 172 -3.23 0.69 -8.94
N GLY A 173 -3.66 1.53 -9.89
CA GLY A 173 -4.96 2.19 -9.76
C GLY A 173 -5.51 2.68 -11.10
N ASN A 174 -6.83 2.86 -11.13
CA ASN A 174 -7.57 3.24 -12.34
C ASN A 174 -7.32 4.70 -12.78
N GLU A 175 -6.97 5.57 -11.83
CA GLU A 175 -6.58 6.95 -12.14
C GLU A 175 -5.19 7.03 -12.79
N LEU A 176 -4.41 5.94 -12.64
CA LEU A 176 -3.15 5.74 -13.32
C LEU A 176 -3.39 4.84 -14.53
N PRO A 177 -2.88 5.17 -15.72
CA PRO A 177 -2.94 4.24 -16.87
C PRO A 177 -2.04 3.01 -16.70
N GLY A 178 -1.71 2.65 -15.46
CA GLY A 178 -0.82 1.56 -15.07
C GLY A 178 -0.56 1.49 -13.57
N ALA A 179 0.70 1.64 -13.15
CA ALA A 179 1.11 1.59 -11.76
C ALA A 179 2.29 2.53 -11.45
N ASN A 180 2.27 3.14 -10.27
CA ASN A 180 3.50 3.64 -9.66
C ASN A 180 4.26 2.45 -9.07
N ARG A 181 5.51 2.27 -9.47
CA ARG A 181 6.35 1.13 -9.12
C ARG A 181 7.53 1.59 -8.27
N TYR A 182 7.89 0.77 -7.31
CA TYR A 182 8.94 1.05 -6.33
C TYR A 182 9.84 -0.17 -6.20
N PRO A 183 11.17 -0.01 -6.05
CA PRO A 183 12.09 -1.14 -5.92
C PRO A 183 11.84 -2.06 -4.72
N SER A 184 11.08 -1.59 -3.71
CA SER A 184 10.75 -2.36 -2.52
C SER A 184 9.46 -1.87 -1.86
N PHE A 185 8.89 -2.71 -1.00
CA PHE A 185 7.79 -2.32 -0.12
C PHE A 185 8.14 -1.11 0.77
N ALA A 186 9.36 -1.07 1.29
CA ALA A 186 9.81 0.05 2.11
C ALA A 186 9.79 1.39 1.37
N GLN A 187 10.23 1.41 0.10
CA GLN A 187 10.22 2.64 -0.71
C GLN A 187 8.79 3.04 -1.10
N MET A 188 7.93 2.07 -1.38
CA MET A 188 6.50 2.35 -1.59
C MET A 188 5.89 3.02 -0.36
N MET A 189 6.10 2.48 0.84
CA MET A 189 5.52 3.03 2.07
C MET A 189 6.03 4.44 2.40
N ILE A 190 7.27 4.76 2.03
CA ILE A 190 7.80 6.13 2.18
C ILE A 190 7.04 7.10 1.26
N ALA A 191 6.88 6.76 -0.01
CA ALA A 191 6.14 7.57 -0.97
C ALA A 191 4.65 7.70 -0.60
N GLU A 192 4.03 6.59 -0.15
CA GLU A 192 2.64 6.59 0.27
C GLU A 192 2.40 7.45 1.51
N LYS A 193 3.32 7.45 2.46
CA LYS A 193 3.23 8.36 3.61
C LYS A 193 3.14 9.82 3.16
N GLU A 194 4.02 10.24 2.26
CA GLU A 194 4.04 11.62 1.75
C GLU A 194 2.75 11.95 1.00
N ARG A 195 2.30 11.06 0.11
CA ARG A 195 1.07 11.22 -0.66
C ARG A 195 -0.17 11.33 0.24
N VAL A 196 -0.31 10.41 1.19
CA VAL A 196 -1.47 10.35 2.10
C VAL A 196 -1.52 11.56 3.02
N LEU A 197 -0.39 11.95 3.62
CA LEU A 197 -0.36 13.13 4.49
C LEU A 197 -0.62 14.42 3.73
N TYR A 198 -0.15 14.53 2.47
CA TYR A 198 -0.46 15.66 1.60
C TYR A 198 -1.96 15.73 1.29
N SER A 199 -2.55 14.61 0.85
CA SER A 199 -3.99 14.51 0.56
C SER A 199 -4.85 14.84 1.79
N LEU A 200 -4.52 14.24 2.94
CA LEU A 200 -5.22 14.49 4.20
C LEU A 200 -5.18 15.98 4.60
N LYS A 201 -4.02 16.62 4.46
CA LYS A 201 -3.85 18.04 4.78
C LYS A 201 -4.64 18.93 3.82
N ASP A 202 -4.50 18.70 2.50
CA ASP A 202 -5.22 19.47 1.47
C ASP A 202 -6.72 19.44 1.72
N SER A 203 -7.26 18.28 2.00
CA SER A 203 -8.69 18.11 2.25
C SER A 203 -9.14 18.68 3.60
N CYS A 204 -8.29 18.68 4.64
CA CYS A 204 -8.60 19.38 5.88
C CYS A 204 -8.74 20.90 5.66
N ASP A 205 -7.93 21.48 4.75
CA ASP A 205 -8.02 22.91 4.42
C ASP A 205 -9.36 23.29 3.76
N TYR A 206 -10.07 22.34 3.14
CA TYR A 206 -11.44 22.56 2.59
C TYR A 206 -12.56 22.37 3.62
N ARG A 207 -12.28 21.80 4.79
CA ARG A 207 -13.27 21.62 5.87
C ARG A 207 -13.40 22.84 6.78
N TYR A 208 -12.54 23.85 6.64
CA TYR A 208 -12.60 25.14 7.32
C TYR A 208 -13.38 26.16 6.46
#